data_2d2a51b23308ac58a27903264b69e76a
#
_entry.id   2d2a51b23308ac58a27903264b69e76a
#
_cell.length_a   1.000
_cell.length_b   1.000
_cell.length_c   1.000
_cell.angle_alpha   90.00
_cell.angle_beta   90.00
_cell.angle_gamma   90.00
#
_symmetry.space_group_name_H-M   'P 1'
#
loop_
_entity.id
_entity.type
_entity.pdbx_description
1 polymer ?
#
loop_
_entity_poly.entity_id
_entity_poly.type
_entity_poly.pdbx_seq_one_letter_code
_entity_poly.pdbx_strand_id
1 'polypeptide(L)'
;MNPADYPTAWQHPPTRRAWILLMVKNVAGLIGWVGVWIALIALPVEQSLMLWIFIPYTIYGSWRLFVQVFGYFPNAMRKLRILRAYPWQVLREVPNGLNLYPNIVGDQYGWFEFPNPADRQQLLPLVVSNHLRVGWWHRRMAPRAKPQLKSQIETIWFAGDPRMIGLLAAPTPNGRMPRRFKILRQRLAGADHALTTEWGASAEDVERGHRAGFTPNTDPRKPKVEKTL
;
A
#
# COMPACT_ATOMS: atom_id res chain seq x y z
N MET A 1 -21.59 13.49 1.08
CA MET A 1 -21.02 13.01 2.35
C MET A 1 -19.53 12.98 2.22
N ASN A 2 -18.84 13.68 3.11
CA ASN A 2 -17.38 13.75 3.13
C ASN A 2 -16.83 12.44 3.74
N PRO A 3 -15.83 11.78 3.14
CA PRO A 3 -15.22 10.58 3.72
C PRO A 3 -14.61 10.79 5.12
N ALA A 4 -14.23 12.04 5.45
CA ALA A 4 -13.68 12.40 6.75
C ALA A 4 -14.73 12.42 7.89
N ASP A 5 -16.03 12.42 7.57
CA ASP A 5 -17.10 12.48 8.58
C ASP A 5 -17.33 11.14 9.31
N TYR A 6 -16.68 10.08 8.84
CA TYR A 6 -16.81 8.75 9.43
C TYR A 6 -15.72 8.46 10.47
N PRO A 7 -16.06 7.88 11.62
CA PRO A 7 -15.09 7.53 12.68
C PRO A 7 -13.95 6.62 12.20
N THR A 8 -14.24 5.77 11.22
CA THR A 8 -13.23 4.95 10.55
C THR A 8 -13.45 4.95 9.04
N ALA A 9 -12.38 4.80 8.29
CA ALA A 9 -12.44 4.72 6.83
C ALA A 9 -13.29 3.53 6.33
N TRP A 10 -13.41 2.47 7.13
CA TRP A 10 -14.23 1.29 6.82
C TRP A 10 -15.73 1.57 6.89
N GLN A 11 -16.17 2.49 7.71
CA GLN A 11 -17.59 2.85 7.84
C GLN A 11 -18.10 3.65 6.64
N HIS A 12 -17.22 4.26 5.86
CA HIS A 12 -17.58 4.93 4.61
C HIS A 12 -17.98 3.91 3.54
N PRO A 13 -19.28 3.84 3.11
CA PRO A 13 -19.79 2.78 2.23
C PRO A 13 -19.06 2.62 0.91
N PRO A 14 -18.65 3.71 0.20
CA PRO A 14 -17.87 3.59 -1.03
C PRO A 14 -16.50 2.93 -0.80
N THR A 15 -15.85 3.15 0.36
CA THR A 15 -14.57 2.51 0.71
C THR A 15 -14.75 1.01 0.88
N ARG A 16 -15.80 0.60 1.59
CA ARG A 16 -16.12 -0.82 1.78
C ARG A 16 -16.37 -1.51 0.44
N ARG A 17 -17.13 -0.87 -0.46
CA ARG A 17 -17.34 -1.38 -1.83
C ARG A 17 -16.04 -1.51 -2.60
N ALA A 18 -15.17 -0.50 -2.55
CA ALA A 18 -13.87 -0.52 -3.24
C ALA A 18 -12.98 -1.67 -2.74
N TRP A 19 -12.96 -1.92 -1.42
CA TRP A 19 -12.20 -3.03 -0.84
C TRP A 19 -12.81 -4.39 -1.21
N ILE A 20 -14.14 -4.54 -1.14
CA ILE A 20 -14.84 -5.77 -1.55
C ILE A 20 -14.53 -6.09 -3.01
N LEU A 21 -14.63 -5.11 -3.91
CA LEU A 21 -14.27 -5.29 -5.32
C LEU A 21 -12.81 -5.73 -5.51
N LEU A 22 -11.90 -5.20 -4.69
CA LEU A 22 -10.51 -5.64 -4.69
C LEU A 22 -10.39 -7.11 -4.27
N MET A 23 -11.11 -7.53 -3.24
CA MET A 23 -11.14 -8.94 -2.78
C MET A 23 -11.78 -9.86 -3.82
N VAL A 24 -12.93 -9.49 -4.36
CA VAL A 24 -13.60 -10.25 -5.43
C VAL A 24 -12.66 -10.45 -6.62
N LYS A 25 -11.94 -9.39 -7.04
CA LYS A 25 -10.95 -9.50 -8.11
C LYS A 25 -9.81 -10.45 -7.78
N ASN A 26 -9.35 -10.46 -6.52
CA ASN A 26 -8.30 -11.38 -6.09
C ASN A 26 -8.80 -12.83 -6.08
N VAL A 27 -10.01 -13.07 -5.56
CA VAL A 27 -10.64 -14.40 -5.52
C VAL A 27 -10.92 -14.90 -6.95
N ALA A 28 -11.54 -14.09 -7.80
CA ALA A 28 -11.80 -14.43 -9.19
C ALA A 28 -10.50 -14.75 -9.95
N GLY A 29 -9.43 -13.97 -9.70
CA GLY A 29 -8.12 -14.27 -10.25
C GLY A 29 -7.55 -15.61 -9.78
N LEU A 30 -7.72 -15.96 -8.51
CA LEU A 30 -7.30 -17.26 -7.96
C LEU A 30 -8.08 -18.41 -8.61
N ILE A 31 -9.42 -18.31 -8.63
CA ILE A 31 -10.31 -19.31 -9.25
C ILE A 31 -9.97 -19.47 -10.72
N GLY A 32 -9.77 -18.38 -11.46
CA GLY A 32 -9.42 -18.44 -12.89
C GLY A 32 -8.11 -19.18 -13.12
N TRP A 33 -7.06 -18.89 -12.34
CA TRP A 33 -5.77 -19.59 -12.48
C TRP A 33 -5.87 -21.07 -12.14
N VAL A 34 -6.56 -21.43 -11.06
CA VAL A 34 -6.77 -22.84 -10.68
C VAL A 34 -7.65 -23.56 -11.70
N GLY A 35 -8.72 -22.90 -12.18
CA GLY A 35 -9.62 -23.48 -13.19
C GLY A 35 -8.91 -23.78 -14.50
N VAL A 36 -8.06 -22.87 -15.01
CA VAL A 36 -7.27 -23.12 -16.22
C VAL A 36 -6.26 -24.24 -15.98
N TRP A 37 -5.65 -24.32 -14.80
CA TRP A 37 -4.72 -25.40 -14.46
C TRP A 37 -5.39 -26.78 -14.46
N ILE A 38 -6.57 -26.88 -13.85
CA ILE A 38 -7.38 -28.11 -13.86
C ILE A 38 -7.78 -28.47 -15.30
N ALA A 39 -8.21 -27.48 -16.10
CA ALA A 39 -8.58 -27.71 -17.50
C ALA A 39 -7.41 -28.23 -18.34
N LEU A 40 -6.20 -27.70 -18.13
CA LEU A 40 -5.00 -28.17 -18.82
C LEU A 40 -4.60 -29.60 -18.44
N ILE A 41 -4.81 -30.01 -17.16
CA ILE A 41 -4.57 -31.38 -16.71
C ILE A 41 -5.60 -32.36 -17.30
N ALA A 42 -6.85 -31.91 -17.47
CA ALA A 42 -7.93 -32.73 -17.99
C ALA A 42 -7.86 -32.97 -19.51
N LEU A 43 -7.01 -32.22 -20.24
CA LEU A 43 -6.82 -32.42 -21.66
C LEU A 43 -5.96 -33.66 -21.94
N PRO A 44 -6.33 -34.52 -22.92
CA PRO A 44 -5.53 -35.70 -23.26
C PRO A 44 -4.14 -35.31 -23.77
N VAL A 45 -3.11 -35.94 -23.22
CA VAL A 45 -1.68 -35.62 -23.43
C VAL A 45 -1.15 -36.12 -24.80
N GLU A 46 -2.00 -36.70 -25.64
CA GLU A 46 -1.63 -37.32 -26.92
C GLU A 46 -1.02 -36.35 -27.94
N GLN A 47 -1.15 -35.04 -27.72
CA GLN A 47 -0.58 -34.03 -28.62
C GLN A 47 0.68 -33.41 -27.99
N SER A 48 1.85 -33.65 -28.55
CA SER A 48 3.14 -33.09 -28.12
C SER A 48 3.13 -31.54 -28.02
N LEU A 49 2.27 -30.90 -28.80
CA LEU A 49 2.07 -29.43 -28.79
C LEU A 49 1.52 -28.94 -27.43
N MET A 50 0.73 -29.75 -26.73
CA MET A 50 0.17 -29.42 -25.40
C MET A 50 1.24 -29.31 -24.32
N LEU A 51 2.32 -30.08 -24.38
CA LEU A 51 3.43 -29.98 -23.46
C LEU A 51 4.12 -28.60 -23.50
N TRP A 52 4.24 -28.01 -24.68
CA TRP A 52 4.82 -26.67 -24.85
C TRP A 52 3.98 -25.55 -24.21
N ILE A 53 2.68 -25.74 -24.06
CA ILE A 53 1.79 -24.82 -23.37
C ILE A 53 1.73 -25.14 -21.88
N PHE A 54 1.67 -26.43 -21.53
CA PHE A 54 1.52 -26.88 -20.15
C PHE A 54 2.71 -26.49 -19.26
N ILE A 55 3.95 -26.69 -19.73
CA ILE A 55 5.14 -26.41 -18.94
C ILE A 55 5.27 -24.91 -18.58
N PRO A 56 5.26 -23.95 -19.54
CA PRO A 56 5.33 -22.54 -19.22
C PRO A 56 4.15 -22.07 -18.36
N TYR A 57 2.95 -22.59 -18.65
CA TYR A 57 1.77 -22.23 -17.85
C TYR A 57 1.89 -22.72 -16.41
N THR A 58 2.35 -23.95 -16.21
CA THR A 58 2.53 -24.49 -14.85
C THR A 58 3.55 -23.70 -14.04
N ILE A 59 4.69 -23.35 -14.63
CA ILE A 59 5.72 -22.54 -13.98
C ILE A 59 5.17 -21.14 -13.64
N TYR A 60 4.63 -20.45 -14.65
CA TYR A 60 4.10 -19.10 -14.47
C TYR A 60 2.85 -19.08 -13.58
N GLY A 61 1.96 -20.04 -13.73
CA GLY A 61 0.73 -20.19 -12.94
C GLY A 61 1.04 -20.46 -11.47
N SER A 62 1.97 -21.37 -11.17
CA SER A 62 2.40 -21.63 -9.80
C SER A 62 3.00 -20.38 -9.15
N TRP A 63 3.85 -19.65 -9.86
CA TRP A 63 4.38 -18.37 -9.41
C TRP A 63 3.24 -17.36 -9.14
N ARG A 64 2.27 -17.26 -10.06
CA ARG A 64 1.12 -16.35 -9.90
C ARG A 64 0.24 -16.73 -8.72
N LEU A 65 -0.02 -18.01 -8.51
CA LEU A 65 -0.76 -18.51 -7.34
C LEU A 65 -0.02 -18.19 -6.05
N PHE A 66 1.30 -18.43 -6.02
CA PHE A 66 2.12 -18.06 -4.88
C PHE A 66 2.03 -16.57 -4.55
N VAL A 67 2.22 -15.69 -5.54
CA VAL A 67 2.09 -14.22 -5.37
C VAL A 67 0.67 -13.82 -4.95
N GLN A 68 -0.35 -14.53 -5.47
CA GLN A 68 -1.74 -14.27 -5.12
C GLN A 68 -2.01 -14.58 -3.65
N VAL A 69 -1.63 -15.77 -3.20
CA VAL A 69 -1.89 -16.26 -1.84
C VAL A 69 -1.02 -15.52 -0.82
N PHE A 70 0.27 -15.41 -1.04
CA PHE A 70 1.22 -14.87 -0.07
C PHE A 70 1.46 -13.35 -0.21
N GLY A 71 1.10 -12.77 -1.35
CA GLY A 71 1.24 -11.33 -1.62
C GLY A 71 -0.06 -10.56 -1.55
N TYR A 72 -1.02 -10.88 -2.41
CA TYR A 72 -2.21 -10.03 -2.57
C TYR A 72 -3.23 -10.17 -1.44
N PHE A 73 -3.50 -11.39 -0.95
CA PHE A 73 -4.43 -11.58 0.16
C PHE A 73 -3.92 -10.95 1.47
N PRO A 74 -2.69 -11.22 1.95
CA PRO A 74 -2.17 -10.57 3.14
C PRO A 74 -2.13 -9.04 3.02
N ASN A 75 -1.79 -8.53 1.83
CA ASN A 75 -1.79 -7.09 1.57
C ASN A 75 -3.21 -6.49 1.64
N ALA A 76 -4.23 -7.19 1.12
CA ALA A 76 -5.62 -6.76 1.23
C ALA A 76 -6.10 -6.76 2.68
N MET A 77 -5.70 -7.76 3.48
CA MET A 77 -6.02 -7.81 4.91
C MET A 77 -5.32 -6.71 5.72
N ARG A 78 -4.06 -6.39 5.41
CA ARG A 78 -3.36 -5.24 6.01
C ARG A 78 -4.07 -3.93 5.71
N LYS A 79 -4.51 -3.71 4.47
CA LYS A 79 -5.33 -2.53 4.09
C LYS A 79 -6.61 -2.46 4.92
N LEU A 80 -7.30 -3.58 5.11
CA LEU A 80 -8.52 -3.64 5.93
C LEU A 80 -8.26 -3.25 7.39
N ARG A 81 -7.14 -3.71 7.98
CA ARG A 81 -6.76 -3.34 9.35
C ARG A 81 -6.59 -1.82 9.49
N ILE A 82 -5.88 -1.19 8.55
CA ILE A 82 -5.70 0.26 8.54
C ILE A 82 -7.05 0.98 8.39
N LEU A 83 -7.90 0.55 7.45
CA LEU A 83 -9.21 1.14 7.22
C LEU A 83 -10.14 1.04 8.45
N ARG A 84 -9.98 0.00 9.25
CA ARG A 84 -10.74 -0.19 10.50
C ARG A 84 -10.18 0.61 11.68
N ALA A 85 -8.90 0.95 11.64
CA ALA A 85 -8.22 1.64 12.74
C ALA A 85 -8.27 3.16 12.62
N TYR A 86 -8.35 3.71 11.39
CA TYR A 86 -8.21 5.15 11.15
C TYR A 86 -9.32 5.71 10.27
N PRO A 87 -9.74 6.99 10.50
CA PRO A 87 -10.61 7.72 9.58
C PRO A 87 -9.87 8.11 8.30
N TRP A 88 -10.64 8.53 7.28
CA TRP A 88 -10.07 9.18 6.12
C TRP A 88 -9.74 10.66 6.42
N GLN A 89 -8.59 11.09 5.94
CA GLN A 89 -8.20 12.49 5.80
C GLN A 89 -8.10 12.80 4.32
N VAL A 90 -8.76 13.86 3.88
CA VAL A 90 -8.66 14.34 2.50
C VAL A 90 -7.62 15.44 2.47
N LEU A 91 -6.52 15.17 1.81
CA LEU A 91 -5.36 16.06 1.75
C LEU A 91 -5.17 16.54 0.32
N ARG A 92 -4.75 17.79 0.16
CA ARG A 92 -4.43 18.40 -1.13
C ARG A 92 -2.97 18.80 -1.17
N GLU A 93 -2.39 18.75 -2.37
CA GLU A 93 -1.02 19.23 -2.64
C GLU A 93 0.03 18.64 -1.70
N VAL A 94 -0.13 17.36 -1.32
CA VAL A 94 0.82 16.69 -0.43
C VAL A 94 2.17 16.54 -1.15
N PRO A 95 3.27 17.02 -0.53
CA PRO A 95 4.60 16.85 -1.08
C PRO A 95 4.88 15.38 -1.36
N ASN A 96 5.37 15.09 -2.57
CA ASN A 96 5.64 13.73 -2.99
C ASN A 96 6.78 13.69 -4.00
N GLY A 97 7.46 12.57 -4.10
CA GLY A 97 8.53 12.39 -5.06
C GLY A 97 8.89 10.93 -5.30
N LEU A 98 9.69 10.75 -6.36
CA LEU A 98 10.41 9.51 -6.68
C LEU A 98 11.88 9.77 -6.46
N ASN A 99 12.61 8.80 -5.97
CA ASN A 99 14.03 8.85 -5.65
C ASN A 99 14.40 9.59 -4.37
N LEU A 100 15.48 9.11 -3.76
CA LEU A 100 16.26 9.66 -2.67
C LEU A 100 15.53 10.70 -1.80
N TYR A 101 14.82 10.20 -0.81
CA TYR A 101 14.58 11.01 0.37
C TYR A 101 15.90 11.00 1.16
N PRO A 102 16.48 12.17 1.51
CA PRO A 102 17.67 12.21 2.35
C PRO A 102 17.40 11.42 3.64
N ASN A 103 18.31 10.54 4.03
CA ASN A 103 18.24 9.68 5.22
C ASN A 103 17.32 8.44 5.17
N ILE A 104 16.63 8.18 4.07
CA ILE A 104 15.98 6.88 3.86
C ILE A 104 16.84 6.04 2.93
N VAL A 105 17.61 5.15 3.51
CA VAL A 105 18.49 4.23 2.75
C VAL A 105 17.65 3.23 1.97
N GLY A 106 17.86 3.18 0.66
CA GLY A 106 17.32 2.15 -0.25
C GLY A 106 16.60 2.70 -1.47
N ASP A 107 16.79 1.99 -2.55
CA ASP A 107 16.40 2.32 -3.92
C ASP A 107 14.96 2.80 -4.13
N GLN A 108 14.84 3.77 -5.04
CA GLN A 108 13.69 4.10 -5.90
C GLN A 108 12.29 3.92 -5.31
N TYR A 109 12.05 4.41 -4.11
CA TYR A 109 10.72 4.41 -3.53
C TYR A 109 10.01 5.74 -3.76
N GLY A 110 8.71 5.67 -4.05
CA GLY A 110 7.87 6.85 -3.96
C GLY A 110 7.66 7.21 -2.48
N TRP A 111 7.68 8.47 -2.17
CA TRP A 111 7.43 9.00 -0.83
C TRP A 111 6.38 10.12 -0.85
N PHE A 112 5.73 10.29 0.28
CA PHE A 112 4.80 11.37 0.57
C PHE A 112 5.14 11.93 1.95
N GLU A 113 5.08 13.25 2.09
CA GLU A 113 5.26 13.92 3.38
C GLU A 113 3.92 14.30 3.97
N PHE A 114 3.73 13.93 5.23
CA PHE A 114 2.50 14.24 5.96
C PHE A 114 2.85 15.04 7.22
N PRO A 115 1.99 16.00 7.62
CA PRO A 115 2.20 16.72 8.87
C PRO A 115 2.12 15.75 10.05
N ASN A 116 3.03 15.92 10.99
CA ASN A 116 3.00 15.22 12.27
C ASN A 116 1.75 15.64 13.05
N PRO A 117 0.92 14.72 13.55
CA PRO A 117 -0.25 15.07 14.36
C PRO A 117 0.07 15.87 15.63
N ALA A 118 1.25 15.66 16.22
CA ALA A 118 1.70 16.37 17.42
C ALA A 118 2.34 17.75 17.12
N ASP A 119 2.97 17.88 15.95
CA ASP A 119 3.58 19.12 15.50
C ASP A 119 3.37 19.31 13.99
N ARG A 120 2.41 20.13 13.61
CA ARG A 120 2.03 20.34 12.21
C ARG A 120 3.11 20.99 11.35
N GLN A 121 4.13 21.59 11.95
CA GLN A 121 5.26 22.17 11.21
C GLN A 121 6.26 21.08 10.80
N GLN A 122 6.30 19.98 11.53
CA GLN A 122 7.13 18.84 11.21
C GLN A 122 6.44 17.97 10.14
N LEU A 123 7.11 17.75 9.02
CA LEU A 123 6.68 16.83 7.97
C LEU A 123 7.36 15.48 8.14
N LEU A 124 6.58 14.41 8.11
CA LEU A 124 7.07 13.05 8.25
C LEU A 124 6.95 12.30 6.90
N PRO A 125 8.06 11.79 6.36
CA PRO A 125 8.05 11.08 5.10
C PRO A 125 7.55 9.65 5.29
N LEU A 126 6.52 9.28 4.57
CA LEU A 126 6.07 7.91 4.44
C LEU A 126 6.44 7.33 3.09
N VAL A 127 6.99 6.14 3.09
CA VAL A 127 7.47 5.48 1.88
C VAL A 127 6.43 4.49 1.35
N VAL A 128 6.22 4.52 0.05
CA VAL A 128 5.37 3.54 -0.64
C VAL A 128 6.01 2.16 -0.51
N SER A 129 5.37 1.27 0.23
CA SER A 129 5.82 -0.12 0.34
C SER A 129 5.95 -0.75 -1.05
N ASN A 130 7.15 -1.27 -1.37
CA ASN A 130 7.45 -1.82 -2.69
C ASN A 130 6.71 -3.15 -2.87
N HIS A 131 5.57 -3.10 -3.54
CA HIS A 131 4.82 -4.26 -3.97
C HIS A 131 4.46 -4.12 -5.45
N LEU A 132 4.32 -5.26 -6.10
CA LEU A 132 3.73 -5.39 -7.43
C LEU A 132 2.59 -4.37 -7.65
N ARG A 133 2.60 -3.64 -8.76
CA ARG A 133 1.61 -2.62 -9.15
C ARG A 133 1.80 -1.20 -8.59
N VAL A 134 3.02 -0.77 -8.34
CA VAL A 134 3.31 0.65 -8.03
C VAL A 134 3.28 1.58 -9.25
N GLY A 135 3.37 1.04 -10.47
CA GLY A 135 3.52 1.85 -11.69
C GLY A 135 2.47 2.93 -11.92
N TRP A 136 1.25 2.78 -11.37
CA TRP A 136 0.23 3.82 -11.48
C TRP A 136 0.63 5.09 -10.69
N TRP A 137 1.13 4.94 -9.47
CA TRP A 137 1.60 6.02 -8.61
C TRP A 137 2.90 6.62 -9.16
N HIS A 138 3.89 5.77 -9.48
CA HIS A 138 5.20 6.20 -9.99
C HIS A 138 5.08 7.09 -11.24
N ARG A 139 4.19 6.73 -12.19
CA ARG A 139 3.98 7.55 -13.39
C ARG A 139 3.45 8.95 -13.09
N ARG A 140 2.80 9.17 -11.95
CA ARG A 140 2.21 10.46 -11.53
C ARG A 140 3.13 11.26 -10.65
N MET A 141 3.97 10.58 -9.88
CA MET A 141 4.97 11.18 -9.02
C MET A 141 6.25 11.54 -9.78
N ALA A 142 6.44 11.01 -10.98
CA ALA A 142 7.64 11.28 -11.78
C ALA A 142 7.81 12.79 -12.01
N PRO A 143 9.03 13.36 -11.88
CA PRO A 143 9.27 14.79 -12.08
C PRO A 143 8.78 15.30 -13.43
N ARG A 144 8.97 14.48 -14.49
CA ARG A 144 8.54 14.78 -15.87
C ARG A 144 7.15 14.27 -16.22
N ALA A 145 6.31 13.94 -15.22
CA ALA A 145 4.93 13.52 -15.49
C ALA A 145 4.12 14.68 -16.08
N LYS A 146 3.26 14.34 -17.05
CA LYS A 146 2.33 15.32 -17.66
C LYS A 146 1.43 15.95 -16.58
N PRO A 147 1.08 17.25 -16.67
CA PRO A 147 0.22 17.92 -15.68
C PRO A 147 -1.11 17.18 -15.41
N GLN A 148 -1.73 16.63 -16.46
CA GLN A 148 -2.97 15.84 -16.35
C GLN A 148 -2.80 14.54 -15.53
N LEU A 149 -1.58 13.99 -15.44
CA LEU A 149 -1.31 12.85 -14.58
C LEU A 149 -1.07 13.30 -13.14
N LYS A 150 -0.36 14.41 -12.94
CA LYS A 150 -0.10 14.99 -11.62
C LYS A 150 -1.41 15.43 -10.94
N SER A 151 -2.34 16.05 -11.67
CA SER A 151 -3.62 16.48 -11.12
C SER A 151 -4.46 15.30 -10.54
N GLN A 152 -4.22 14.06 -10.99
CA GLN A 152 -4.93 12.89 -10.44
C GLN A 152 -4.47 12.48 -9.03
N ILE A 153 -3.35 13.02 -8.54
CA ILE A 153 -2.81 12.81 -7.19
C ILE A 153 -2.70 14.11 -6.39
N GLU A 154 -3.18 15.22 -6.92
CA GLU A 154 -3.26 16.51 -6.24
C GLU A 154 -4.14 16.43 -4.98
N THR A 155 -5.27 15.72 -5.11
CA THR A 155 -6.09 15.34 -3.96
C THR A 155 -5.91 13.87 -3.68
N ILE A 156 -5.53 13.54 -2.46
CA ILE A 156 -5.36 12.17 -1.98
C ILE A 156 -6.18 11.93 -0.71
N TRP A 157 -6.53 10.68 -0.51
CA TRP A 157 -7.16 10.22 0.73
C TRP A 157 -6.13 9.44 1.52
N PHE A 158 -5.93 9.82 2.75
CA PHE A 158 -5.00 9.19 3.66
C PHE A 158 -5.74 8.67 4.90
N ALA A 159 -5.52 7.41 5.27
CA ALA A 159 -6.00 6.83 6.52
C ALA A 159 -4.80 6.21 7.23
N GLY A 160 -4.44 6.73 8.40
CA GLY A 160 -3.29 6.25 9.13
C GLY A 160 -2.69 7.29 10.07
N ASP A 161 -1.56 6.92 10.64
CA ASP A 161 -0.72 7.80 11.43
C ASP A 161 0.65 7.94 10.72
N PRO A 162 1.04 9.17 10.33
CA PRO A 162 2.31 9.41 9.64
C PRO A 162 3.54 8.96 10.44
N ARG A 163 3.42 8.86 11.75
CA ARG A 163 4.51 8.39 12.64
C ARG A 163 4.77 6.88 12.51
N MET A 164 3.84 6.12 11.91
CA MET A 164 3.90 4.65 11.89
C MET A 164 3.54 4.03 10.53
N ILE A 165 2.27 4.07 10.17
CA ILE A 165 1.73 3.40 8.99
C ILE A 165 0.51 4.14 8.46
N GLY A 166 0.32 4.13 7.15
CA GLY A 166 -0.88 4.68 6.53
C GLY A 166 -1.30 3.96 5.27
N LEU A 167 -2.50 4.25 4.85
CA LEU A 167 -3.08 3.82 3.60
C LEU A 167 -3.40 5.03 2.74
N LEU A 168 -2.80 5.06 1.58
CA LEU A 168 -3.04 6.08 0.56
C LEU A 168 -4.07 5.57 -0.45
N ALA A 169 -4.97 6.45 -0.87
CA ALA A 169 -5.87 6.19 -1.99
C ALA A 169 -6.01 7.44 -2.86
N ALA A 170 -6.16 7.23 -4.16
CA ALA A 170 -6.58 8.29 -5.06
C ALA A 170 -8.10 8.27 -5.19
N PRO A 171 -8.78 9.43 -5.23
CA PRO A 171 -10.20 9.46 -5.52
C PRO A 171 -10.48 9.03 -6.98
N THR A 172 -11.69 8.56 -7.23
CA THR A 172 -12.21 8.45 -8.60
C THR A 172 -12.35 9.86 -9.21
N PRO A 173 -12.45 10.02 -10.54
CA PRO A 173 -12.59 11.33 -11.16
C PRO A 173 -13.77 12.14 -10.63
N ASN A 174 -14.84 11.48 -10.18
CA ASN A 174 -16.00 12.12 -9.56
C ASN A 174 -15.84 12.34 -8.03
N GLY A 175 -14.68 12.04 -7.45
CA GLY A 175 -14.37 12.25 -6.03
C GLY A 175 -15.11 11.36 -5.03
N ARG A 176 -15.98 10.43 -5.50
CA ARG A 176 -16.90 9.72 -4.63
C ARG A 176 -16.36 8.42 -4.03
N MET A 177 -15.34 7.83 -4.62
CA MET A 177 -14.86 6.49 -4.24
C MET A 177 -13.32 6.44 -4.23
N PRO A 178 -12.70 5.82 -3.23
CA PRO A 178 -11.25 5.63 -3.22
C PRO A 178 -10.86 4.51 -4.18
N ARG A 179 -9.74 4.69 -4.84
CA ARG A 179 -9.13 3.68 -5.72
C ARG A 179 -7.61 3.66 -5.53
N ARG A 180 -6.96 2.62 -6.09
CA ARG A 180 -5.48 2.53 -6.09
C ARG A 180 -4.86 2.55 -4.70
N PHE A 181 -5.48 1.85 -3.76
CA PHE A 181 -4.97 1.69 -2.39
C PHE A 181 -3.49 1.30 -2.34
N LYS A 182 -2.70 2.06 -1.57
CA LYS A 182 -1.29 1.77 -1.30
C LYS A 182 -0.98 1.93 0.18
N ILE A 183 -0.30 0.94 0.74
CA ILE A 183 0.22 1.03 2.09
C ILE A 183 1.49 1.85 2.06
N LEU A 184 1.55 2.82 2.96
CA LEU A 184 2.72 3.63 3.26
C LEU A 184 3.29 3.19 4.60
N ARG A 185 4.60 3.22 4.74
CA ARG A 185 5.30 2.84 5.98
C ARG A 185 6.29 3.90 6.38
N GLN A 186 6.32 4.16 7.67
CA GLN A 186 7.37 4.97 8.27
C GLN A 186 8.62 4.10 8.44
N ARG A 187 9.64 4.36 7.62
CA ARG A 187 10.87 3.57 7.65
C ARG A 187 11.80 3.96 8.78
N LEU A 188 11.84 5.23 9.12
CA LEU A 188 12.68 5.74 10.22
C LEU A 188 12.23 5.14 11.54
N ALA A 189 10.94 5.28 11.89
CA ALA A 189 10.39 4.66 13.10
C ALA A 189 10.40 3.12 13.07
N GLY A 190 10.39 2.53 11.87
CA GLY A 190 10.59 1.09 11.72
C GLY A 190 12.00 0.64 12.09
N ALA A 191 13.00 1.53 11.98
CA ALA A 191 14.40 1.25 12.33
C ALA A 191 14.71 1.63 13.79
N ASP A 192 14.08 2.69 14.30
CA ASP A 192 14.26 3.18 15.67
C ASP A 192 12.89 3.45 16.31
N HIS A 193 12.53 2.62 17.27
CA HIS A 193 11.22 2.69 17.93
C HIS A 193 11.06 3.95 18.81
N ALA A 194 12.16 4.52 19.29
CA ALA A 194 12.16 5.73 20.10
C ALA A 194 11.61 6.93 19.33
N LEU A 195 11.78 6.95 17.99
CA LEU A 195 11.31 8.04 17.15
C LEU A 195 9.79 8.21 17.19
N THR A 196 9.00 7.16 17.38
CA THR A 196 7.54 7.32 17.51
C THR A 196 7.17 8.16 18.74
N THR A 197 7.87 7.95 19.83
CA THR A 197 7.69 8.71 21.06
C THR A 197 8.26 10.14 20.94
N GLU A 198 9.42 10.29 20.30
CA GLU A 198 10.00 11.61 19.99
C GLU A 198 9.06 12.46 19.13
N TRP A 199 8.32 11.84 18.23
CA TRP A 199 7.29 12.50 17.41
C TRP A 199 5.95 12.66 18.13
N GLY A 200 5.90 12.48 19.43
CA GLY A 200 4.75 12.71 20.29
C GLY A 200 3.64 11.68 20.14
N ALA A 201 3.95 10.44 19.75
CA ALA A 201 2.94 9.38 19.74
C ALA A 201 2.62 8.94 21.18
N SER A 202 1.32 8.93 21.51
CA SER A 202 0.86 8.36 22.78
C SER A 202 0.92 6.82 22.76
N ALA A 203 0.86 6.20 23.94
CA ALA A 203 0.79 4.74 24.04
C ALA A 203 -0.45 4.17 23.29
N GLU A 204 -1.57 4.90 23.31
CA GLU A 204 -2.78 4.53 22.58
C GLU A 204 -2.58 4.61 21.07
N ASP A 205 -1.87 5.63 20.55
CA ASP A 205 -1.55 5.74 19.13
C ASP A 205 -0.66 4.59 18.69
N VAL A 206 0.35 4.23 19.48
CA VAL A 206 1.25 3.11 19.21
C VAL A 206 0.47 1.80 19.17
N GLU A 207 -0.40 1.55 20.14
CA GLU A 207 -1.25 0.36 20.17
C GLU A 207 -2.20 0.31 18.96
N ARG A 208 -2.78 1.44 18.58
CA ARG A 208 -3.60 1.57 17.36
C ARG A 208 -2.77 1.26 16.11
N GLY A 209 -1.53 1.74 16.05
CA GLY A 209 -0.58 1.43 14.97
C GLY A 209 -0.27 -0.06 14.88
N HIS A 210 -0.03 -0.72 15.99
CA HIS A 210 0.20 -2.17 16.05
C HIS A 210 -1.02 -2.95 15.54
N ARG A 211 -2.22 -2.61 15.98
CA ARG A 211 -3.47 -3.21 15.47
C ARG A 211 -3.65 -2.98 13.96
N ALA A 212 -3.21 -1.84 13.45
CA ALA A 212 -3.22 -1.54 12.01
C ALA A 212 -2.13 -2.29 11.23
N GLY A 213 -1.19 -2.95 11.90
CA GLY A 213 -0.13 -3.75 11.30
C GLY A 213 1.22 -3.04 11.18
N PHE A 214 1.44 -1.99 11.97
CA PHE A 214 2.77 -1.45 12.20
C PHE A 214 3.56 -2.46 13.05
N THR A 215 4.69 -2.89 12.53
CA THR A 215 5.64 -3.73 13.26
C THR A 215 6.97 -3.00 13.23
N PRO A 216 7.53 -2.65 14.40
CA PRO A 216 8.88 -2.13 14.46
C PRO A 216 9.84 -3.18 13.90
N ASN A 217 10.88 -2.71 13.25
CA ASN A 217 11.91 -3.60 12.74
C ASN A 217 12.83 -4.00 13.90
N THR A 218 12.57 -5.16 14.49
CA THR A 218 13.37 -5.71 15.58
C THR A 218 14.63 -6.45 15.11
N ASP A 219 14.97 -6.37 13.81
CA ASP A 219 16.16 -7.02 13.29
C ASP A 219 17.43 -6.23 13.70
N PRO A 220 18.22 -6.73 14.68
CA PRO A 220 19.42 -6.06 15.16
C PRO A 220 20.54 -5.98 14.12
N ARG A 221 20.39 -6.64 12.97
CA ARG A 221 21.40 -6.69 11.90
C ARG A 221 21.25 -5.55 10.90
N LYS A 222 20.15 -4.79 10.92
CA LYS A 222 20.02 -3.63 10.04
C LYS A 222 20.68 -2.42 10.71
N PRO A 223 21.55 -1.72 9.98
CA PRO A 223 22.27 -0.58 10.54
C PRO A 223 21.27 0.43 11.12
N LYS A 224 21.54 0.89 12.34
CA LYS A 224 20.87 2.07 12.89
C LYS A 224 21.11 3.21 11.90
N VAL A 225 20.05 3.88 11.50
CA VAL A 225 20.16 5.09 10.67
C VAL A 225 20.99 6.08 11.47
N GLU A 226 22.19 6.36 10.99
CA GLU A 226 23.08 7.33 11.63
C GLU A 226 22.40 8.69 11.56
N LYS A 227 22.09 9.27 12.72
CA LYS A 227 21.53 10.62 12.84
C LYS A 227 22.64 11.60 12.41
N THR A 228 22.70 11.96 11.15
CA THR A 228 23.42 13.17 10.74
C THR A 228 22.47 14.35 10.99
N LEU A 229 22.72 15.03 12.08
CA LEU A 229 22.14 16.35 12.43
C LEU A 229 22.64 17.41 11.45
#